data_7fe7d2f8b7d49d216e37a77cffa25700
#
_entry.id   7fe7d2f8b7d49d216e37a77cffa25700
#
_cell.length_a   1.000
_cell.length_b   1.000
_cell.length_c   1.000
_cell.angle_alpha   90.00
_cell.angle_beta   90.00
_cell.angle_gamma   90.00
#
_symmetry.space_group_name_H-M   'P 1'
#
loop_
_entity.id
_entity.type
_entity.pdbx_description
1 polymer ?
#
loop_
_entity_poly.entity_id
_entity_poly.type
_entity_poly.pdbx_seq_one_letter_code
_entity_poly.pdbx_strand_id
1 'polypeptide(L)'
;STTILMLTTLLSITKGEASILGLDIVTKDKEVREKIGVALQDTGIDNLLTGKELFLTTCRLWGYSKKDSEKRTIELLELVGLTEAADRRVKTYSGGMKRRLDLGLSLVHSPDILFLDEPTTGLDPGSRRVLWEEIKRLRDNGVTIILTTQYLEEADELADRLAIIDEGLVVAEGTSDELKASIGGDVITFSFENDSDLKNAKNVLNDAIEDKDQLRITVENGATKIPSFINDLNKNGIIVSSVSASKPTLDDVFLEVTGYRLEGSAGTDSSNELEVK
;
A
#
# COMPACT_ATOMS: atom_id res chain seq x y z
N SER A 1 0.64 -9.38 6.23
CA SER A 1 0.16 -10.66 5.66
C SER A 1 -0.39 -11.63 6.71
N THR A 2 0.32 -11.91 7.84
CA THR A 2 -0.14 -12.91 8.84
C THR A 2 -1.54 -12.59 9.40
N THR A 3 -1.82 -11.33 9.72
CA THR A 3 -3.15 -10.89 10.21
C THR A 3 -4.23 -11.14 9.15
N ILE A 4 -3.97 -10.83 7.89
CA ILE A 4 -4.90 -11.14 6.79
C ILE A 4 -5.15 -12.64 6.70
N LEU A 5 -4.12 -13.47 6.73
CA LEU A 5 -4.28 -14.94 6.67
C LEU A 5 -5.12 -15.47 7.83
N MET A 6 -4.99 -14.92 9.03
CA MET A 6 -5.86 -15.30 10.18
C MET A 6 -7.29 -14.82 9.98
N LEU A 7 -7.51 -13.56 9.61
CA LEU A 7 -8.85 -13.02 9.37
C LEU A 7 -9.59 -13.74 8.23
N THR A 8 -8.87 -14.12 7.18
CA THR A 8 -9.42 -14.87 6.04
C THR A 8 -9.57 -16.38 6.28
N THR A 9 -9.33 -16.82 7.51
CA THR A 9 -9.42 -18.24 7.94
C THR A 9 -8.44 -19.20 7.25
N LEU A 10 -7.39 -18.68 6.64
CA LEU A 10 -6.33 -19.46 6.00
C LEU A 10 -5.22 -19.88 6.99
N LEU A 11 -5.13 -19.20 8.11
CA LEU A 11 -4.20 -19.50 9.21
C LEU A 11 -4.98 -19.51 10.54
N SER A 12 -4.70 -20.50 11.39
CA SER A 12 -5.32 -20.60 12.70
C SER A 12 -4.78 -19.55 13.66
N ILE A 13 -5.67 -18.96 14.48
CA ILE A 13 -5.29 -18.04 15.57
C ILE A 13 -4.65 -18.84 16.70
N THR A 14 -3.49 -18.38 17.22
CA THR A 14 -2.83 -18.99 18.37
C THR A 14 -3.47 -18.51 19.69
N LYS A 15 -3.81 -17.22 19.78
CA LYS A 15 -4.45 -16.59 20.95
C LYS A 15 -5.27 -15.38 20.51
N GLY A 16 -6.25 -15.00 21.32
CA GLY A 16 -7.12 -13.87 21.04
C GLY A 16 -8.40 -14.29 20.31
N GLU A 17 -9.22 -13.31 19.98
CA GLU A 17 -10.51 -13.49 19.32
C GLU A 17 -10.63 -12.51 18.16
N ALA A 18 -11.29 -12.93 17.08
CA ALA A 18 -11.59 -12.05 15.96
C ALA A 18 -12.94 -12.40 15.34
N SER A 19 -13.64 -11.38 14.86
CA SER A 19 -14.91 -11.54 14.18
C SER A 19 -14.99 -10.70 12.92
N ILE A 20 -15.69 -11.20 11.91
CA ILE A 20 -16.00 -10.49 10.66
C ILE A 20 -17.50 -10.43 10.52
N LEU A 21 -18.08 -9.24 10.37
CA LEU A 21 -19.54 -9.03 10.30
C LEU A 21 -20.28 -9.69 11.46
N GLY A 22 -19.69 -9.73 12.67
CA GLY A 22 -20.24 -10.41 13.84
C GLY A 22 -20.13 -11.94 13.85
N LEU A 23 -19.44 -12.50 12.86
CA LEU A 23 -19.16 -13.94 12.76
C LEU A 23 -17.77 -14.22 13.34
N ASP A 24 -17.68 -15.08 14.34
CA ASP A 24 -16.41 -15.55 14.87
C ASP A 24 -15.66 -16.37 13.83
N ILE A 25 -14.39 -16.00 13.53
CA ILE A 25 -13.63 -16.56 12.42
C ILE A 25 -13.16 -18.00 12.66
N VAL A 26 -13.23 -18.52 13.88
CA VAL A 26 -12.82 -19.89 14.23
C VAL A 26 -14.01 -20.84 14.16
N THR A 27 -15.13 -20.47 14.78
CA THR A 27 -16.31 -21.34 14.89
C THR A 27 -17.25 -21.24 13.69
N LYS A 28 -17.20 -20.11 12.95
CA LYS A 28 -18.05 -19.81 11.79
C LYS A 28 -17.25 -19.56 10.50
N ASP A 29 -16.12 -20.23 10.38
CA ASP A 29 -15.16 -20.07 9.28
C ASP A 29 -15.80 -20.20 7.87
N LYS A 30 -16.77 -21.10 7.70
CA LYS A 30 -17.48 -21.27 6.43
C LYS A 30 -18.37 -20.08 6.09
N GLU A 31 -19.14 -19.60 7.09
CA GLU A 31 -20.00 -18.43 6.91
C GLU A 31 -19.15 -17.16 6.62
N VAL A 32 -17.97 -17.04 7.27
CA VAL A 32 -17.03 -15.96 6.98
C VAL A 32 -16.54 -16.02 5.54
N ARG A 33 -16.09 -17.20 5.06
CA ARG A 33 -15.61 -17.36 3.67
C ARG A 33 -16.66 -17.05 2.60
N GLU A 34 -17.94 -17.21 2.90
CA GLU A 34 -19.03 -16.81 2.00
C GLU A 34 -19.21 -15.30 1.88
N LYS A 35 -18.69 -14.54 2.88
CA LYS A 35 -18.82 -13.08 2.99
C LYS A 35 -17.59 -12.31 2.53
N ILE A 36 -16.45 -12.97 2.39
CA ILE A 36 -15.17 -12.32 2.08
C ILE A 36 -14.64 -12.75 0.72
N GLY A 37 -14.05 -11.79 0.00
CA GLY A 37 -13.16 -12.03 -1.14
C GLY A 37 -11.72 -11.88 -0.68
N VAL A 38 -10.80 -12.64 -1.28
CA VAL A 38 -9.38 -12.61 -0.89
C VAL A 38 -8.51 -12.62 -2.14
N ALA A 39 -7.60 -11.66 -2.25
CA ALA A 39 -6.53 -11.67 -3.23
C ALA A 39 -5.19 -11.53 -2.48
N LEU A 40 -4.43 -12.62 -2.41
CA LEU A 40 -3.16 -12.70 -1.70
C LEU A 40 -1.99 -12.22 -2.58
N GLN A 41 -0.82 -12.03 -1.98
CA GLN A 41 0.39 -11.65 -2.68
C GLN A 41 0.77 -12.66 -3.77
N ASP A 42 0.76 -13.96 -3.44
CA ASP A 42 0.97 -15.03 -4.40
C ASP A 42 -0.36 -15.45 -5.04
N THR A 43 -0.46 -15.25 -6.35
CA THR A 43 -1.66 -15.62 -7.11
C THR A 43 -1.60 -17.11 -7.51
N GLY A 44 -2.53 -17.91 -6.99
CA GLY A 44 -2.71 -19.32 -7.38
C GLY A 44 -3.40 -19.52 -8.74
N ILE A 45 -3.20 -18.60 -9.69
CA ILE A 45 -3.90 -18.59 -10.97
C ILE A 45 -3.32 -19.65 -11.93
N ASP A 46 -4.17 -20.49 -12.50
CA ASP A 46 -3.76 -21.43 -13.56
C ASP A 46 -3.41 -20.67 -14.86
N ASN A 47 -2.13 -20.70 -15.21
CA ASN A 47 -1.60 -20.03 -16.38
C ASN A 47 -1.98 -20.73 -17.72
N LEU A 48 -2.53 -21.92 -17.70
CA LEU A 48 -2.90 -22.68 -18.91
C LEU A 48 -4.30 -22.32 -19.40
N LEU A 49 -5.15 -21.83 -18.50
CA LEU A 49 -6.51 -21.41 -18.82
C LEU A 49 -6.51 -19.98 -19.38
N THR A 50 -7.61 -19.63 -20.04
CA THR A 50 -7.93 -18.24 -20.41
C THR A 50 -8.58 -17.52 -19.24
N GLY A 51 -8.58 -16.18 -19.24
CA GLY A 51 -9.25 -15.38 -18.22
C GLY A 51 -10.74 -15.74 -18.12
N LYS A 52 -11.40 -15.92 -19.26
CA LYS A 52 -12.81 -16.32 -19.34
C LYS A 52 -13.07 -17.71 -18.75
N GLU A 53 -12.21 -18.69 -19.05
CA GLU A 53 -12.33 -20.05 -18.50
C GLU A 53 -12.17 -20.05 -16.98
N LEU A 54 -11.25 -19.24 -16.44
CA LEU A 54 -11.07 -19.10 -15.00
C LEU A 54 -12.30 -18.52 -14.32
N PHE A 55 -12.87 -17.43 -14.83
CA PHE A 55 -14.11 -16.88 -14.29
C PHE A 55 -15.27 -17.86 -14.37
N LEU A 56 -15.48 -18.51 -15.51
CA LEU A 56 -16.52 -19.52 -15.66
C LEU A 56 -16.36 -20.67 -14.66
N THR A 57 -15.14 -21.17 -14.51
CA THR A 57 -14.85 -22.27 -13.57
C THR A 57 -15.11 -21.83 -12.13
N THR A 58 -14.62 -20.66 -11.73
CA THR A 58 -14.83 -20.13 -10.38
C THR A 58 -16.30 -19.89 -10.09
N CYS A 59 -17.06 -19.31 -11.02
CA CYS A 59 -18.51 -19.16 -10.87
C CYS A 59 -19.19 -20.51 -10.65
N ARG A 60 -18.79 -21.55 -11.41
CA ARG A 60 -19.37 -22.91 -11.25
C ARG A 60 -19.02 -23.54 -9.90
N LEU A 61 -17.81 -23.32 -9.39
CA LEU A 61 -17.40 -23.75 -8.06
C LEU A 61 -18.24 -23.08 -6.95
N TRP A 62 -18.64 -21.83 -7.16
CA TRP A 62 -19.57 -21.09 -6.30
C TRP A 62 -21.05 -21.48 -6.50
N GLY A 63 -21.35 -22.47 -7.34
CA GLY A 63 -22.71 -23.00 -7.53
C GLY A 63 -23.59 -22.22 -8.51
N TYR A 64 -23.06 -21.27 -9.27
CA TYR A 64 -23.83 -20.56 -10.29
C TYR A 64 -24.30 -21.51 -11.41
N SER A 65 -25.49 -21.27 -11.92
CA SER A 65 -25.96 -21.96 -13.13
C SER A 65 -25.07 -21.62 -14.33
N LYS A 66 -25.16 -22.41 -15.41
CA LYS A 66 -24.39 -22.11 -16.64
C LYS A 66 -24.67 -20.68 -17.13
N LYS A 67 -25.95 -20.30 -17.19
CA LYS A 67 -26.40 -19.01 -17.69
C LYS A 67 -25.88 -17.86 -16.78
N ASP A 68 -25.99 -18.04 -15.47
CA ASP A 68 -25.54 -17.01 -14.51
C ASP A 68 -24.02 -16.90 -14.48
N SER A 69 -23.28 -18.02 -14.66
CA SER A 69 -21.83 -18.03 -14.80
C SER A 69 -21.37 -17.24 -16.02
N GLU A 70 -22.02 -17.43 -17.17
CA GLU A 70 -21.71 -16.69 -18.41
C GLU A 70 -21.96 -15.19 -18.22
N LYS A 71 -23.10 -14.82 -17.64
CA LYS A 71 -23.43 -13.41 -17.34
C LYS A 71 -22.42 -12.80 -16.38
N ARG A 72 -22.14 -13.46 -15.25
CA ARG A 72 -21.21 -12.96 -14.23
C ARG A 72 -19.79 -12.84 -14.75
N THR A 73 -19.36 -13.75 -15.61
CA THR A 73 -18.06 -13.70 -16.27
C THR A 73 -17.91 -12.44 -17.13
N ILE A 74 -18.92 -12.07 -17.90
CA ILE A 74 -18.90 -10.84 -18.71
C ILE A 74 -18.78 -9.62 -17.81
N GLU A 75 -19.64 -9.52 -16.78
CA GLU A 75 -19.61 -8.41 -15.80
C GLU A 75 -18.23 -8.25 -15.15
N LEU A 76 -17.60 -9.36 -14.74
CA LEU A 76 -16.29 -9.31 -14.07
C LEU A 76 -15.15 -8.97 -15.04
N LEU A 77 -15.18 -9.50 -16.28
CA LEU A 77 -14.21 -9.13 -17.30
C LEU A 77 -14.27 -7.64 -17.65
N GLU A 78 -15.47 -7.08 -17.72
CA GLU A 78 -15.67 -5.63 -17.91
C GLU A 78 -15.17 -4.85 -16.70
N LEU A 79 -15.53 -5.28 -15.48
CA LEU A 79 -15.14 -4.64 -14.24
C LEU A 79 -13.62 -4.49 -14.11
N VAL A 80 -12.87 -5.55 -14.43
CA VAL A 80 -11.40 -5.55 -14.32
C VAL A 80 -10.67 -5.15 -15.61
N GLY A 81 -11.40 -4.69 -16.63
CA GLY A 81 -10.84 -4.21 -17.90
C GLY A 81 -10.06 -5.27 -18.69
N LEU A 82 -10.55 -6.53 -18.69
CA LEU A 82 -9.92 -7.67 -19.37
C LEU A 82 -10.77 -8.26 -20.49
N THR A 83 -11.82 -7.58 -20.94
CA THR A 83 -12.75 -8.08 -21.97
C THR A 83 -12.04 -8.46 -23.27
N GLU A 84 -11.13 -7.61 -23.78
CA GLU A 84 -10.39 -7.88 -25.02
C GLU A 84 -9.37 -9.03 -24.87
N ALA A 85 -8.94 -9.31 -23.65
CA ALA A 85 -7.98 -10.38 -23.35
C ALA A 85 -8.64 -11.68 -22.87
N ALA A 86 -9.97 -11.71 -22.77
CA ALA A 86 -10.75 -12.79 -22.16
C ALA A 86 -10.41 -14.18 -22.67
N ASP A 87 -10.22 -14.33 -23.99
CA ASP A 87 -9.94 -15.60 -24.66
C ASP A 87 -8.43 -15.89 -24.81
N ARG A 88 -7.54 -15.01 -24.29
CA ARG A 88 -6.10 -15.24 -24.26
C ARG A 88 -5.73 -16.08 -23.03
N ARG A 89 -4.73 -16.95 -23.17
CA ARG A 89 -4.20 -17.72 -22.03
C ARG A 89 -3.51 -16.81 -21.01
N VAL A 90 -3.74 -17.03 -19.72
CA VAL A 90 -3.22 -16.21 -18.62
C VAL A 90 -1.68 -16.16 -18.60
N LYS A 91 -0.98 -17.20 -19.08
CA LYS A 91 0.48 -17.14 -19.23
C LYS A 91 0.98 -16.00 -20.13
N THR A 92 0.12 -15.44 -21.01
CA THR A 92 0.44 -14.31 -21.88
C THR A 92 0.04 -12.95 -21.29
N TYR A 93 -0.51 -12.92 -20.10
CA TYR A 93 -0.90 -11.71 -19.41
C TYR A 93 0.32 -11.01 -18.81
N SER A 94 0.31 -9.67 -18.78
CA SER A 94 1.26 -8.91 -17.98
C SER A 94 0.99 -9.10 -16.48
N GLY A 95 1.93 -8.70 -15.62
CA GLY A 95 1.74 -8.74 -14.17
C GLY A 95 0.47 -8.00 -13.74
N GLY A 96 0.26 -6.78 -14.24
CA GLY A 96 -0.94 -6.00 -13.97
C GLY A 96 -2.24 -6.65 -14.46
N MET A 97 -2.22 -7.33 -15.61
CA MET A 97 -3.38 -8.10 -16.09
C MET A 97 -3.69 -9.29 -15.19
N LYS A 98 -2.65 -10.01 -14.73
CA LYS A 98 -2.82 -11.13 -13.78
C LYS A 98 -3.39 -10.63 -12.46
N ARG A 99 -2.92 -9.50 -11.95
CA ARG A 99 -3.39 -8.93 -10.69
C ARG A 99 -4.86 -8.47 -10.78
N ARG A 100 -5.25 -7.85 -11.88
CA ARG A 100 -6.66 -7.50 -12.14
C ARG A 100 -7.55 -8.73 -12.31
N LEU A 101 -7.05 -9.79 -12.93
CA LEU A 101 -7.76 -11.07 -13.00
C LEU A 101 -7.99 -11.66 -11.60
N ASP A 102 -6.98 -11.68 -10.75
CA ASP A 102 -7.04 -12.17 -9.38
C ASP A 102 -8.06 -11.37 -8.54
N LEU A 103 -8.01 -10.05 -8.65
CA LEU A 103 -9.01 -9.16 -8.07
C LEU A 103 -10.43 -9.55 -8.52
N GLY A 104 -10.64 -9.75 -9.82
CA GLY A 104 -11.93 -10.15 -10.36
C GLY A 104 -12.40 -11.54 -9.87
N LEU A 105 -11.49 -12.50 -9.75
CA LEU A 105 -11.79 -13.83 -9.23
C LEU A 105 -12.24 -13.78 -7.76
N SER A 106 -11.67 -12.90 -6.95
CA SER A 106 -12.07 -12.70 -5.55
C SER A 106 -13.46 -12.07 -5.40
N LEU A 107 -14.01 -11.50 -6.48
CA LEU A 107 -15.32 -10.83 -6.51
C LEU A 107 -16.45 -11.71 -7.09
N VAL A 108 -16.18 -12.95 -7.50
CA VAL A 108 -17.14 -13.81 -8.20
C VAL A 108 -18.45 -13.94 -7.43
N HIS A 109 -18.39 -14.18 -6.13
CA HIS A 109 -19.56 -14.42 -5.26
C HIS A 109 -20.14 -13.14 -4.63
N SER A 110 -19.68 -11.95 -5.08
CA SER A 110 -20.12 -10.65 -4.57
C SER A 110 -19.92 -10.50 -3.04
N PRO A 111 -18.67 -10.59 -2.55
CA PRO A 111 -18.39 -10.52 -1.12
C PRO A 111 -18.76 -9.16 -0.53
N ASP A 112 -19.07 -9.16 0.77
CA ASP A 112 -19.30 -7.92 1.54
C ASP A 112 -17.97 -7.22 1.90
N ILE A 113 -16.88 -8.00 2.07
CA ILE A 113 -15.54 -7.51 2.39
C ILE A 113 -14.51 -8.13 1.45
N LEU A 114 -13.59 -7.30 0.96
CA LEU A 114 -12.48 -7.72 0.12
C LEU A 114 -11.15 -7.51 0.85
N PHE A 115 -10.38 -8.58 0.99
CA PHE A 115 -9.01 -8.55 1.53
C PHE A 115 -8.00 -8.55 0.39
N LEU A 116 -7.11 -7.57 0.40
CA LEU A 116 -6.03 -7.40 -0.58
C LEU A 116 -4.69 -7.39 0.14
N ASP A 117 -3.85 -8.39 -0.11
CA ASP A 117 -2.51 -8.45 0.48
C ASP A 117 -1.48 -7.96 -0.52
N GLU A 118 -0.92 -6.77 -0.27
CA GLU A 118 0.05 -6.07 -1.14
C GLU A 118 -0.37 -6.04 -2.62
N PRO A 119 -1.54 -5.45 -2.97
CA PRO A 119 -2.14 -5.62 -4.30
C PRO A 119 -1.30 -5.09 -5.45
N THR A 120 -0.40 -4.15 -5.22
CA THR A 120 0.39 -3.51 -6.29
C THR A 120 1.86 -3.88 -6.29
N THR A 121 2.30 -4.77 -5.40
CA THR A 121 3.71 -5.20 -5.35
C THR A 121 4.16 -5.81 -6.66
N GLY A 122 5.31 -5.36 -7.17
CA GLY A 122 5.89 -5.81 -8.44
C GLY A 122 5.22 -5.26 -9.71
N LEU A 123 4.27 -4.33 -9.58
CA LEU A 123 3.66 -3.66 -10.73
C LEU A 123 4.44 -2.39 -11.11
N ASP A 124 4.47 -2.11 -12.41
CA ASP A 124 4.93 -0.81 -12.91
C ASP A 124 3.96 0.32 -12.49
N PRO A 125 4.43 1.60 -12.47
CA PRO A 125 3.60 2.73 -12.03
C PRO A 125 2.28 2.89 -12.80
N GLY A 126 2.27 2.58 -14.09
CA GLY A 126 1.06 2.66 -14.91
C GLY A 126 0.03 1.61 -14.51
N SER A 127 0.46 0.35 -14.36
CA SER A 127 -0.38 -0.76 -13.90
C SER A 127 -0.90 -0.55 -12.49
N ARG A 128 -0.10 0.05 -11.59
CA ARG A 128 -0.48 0.39 -10.22
C ARG A 128 -1.65 1.38 -10.22
N ARG A 129 -1.57 2.48 -10.97
CA ARG A 129 -2.65 3.47 -11.05
C ARG A 129 -3.95 2.87 -11.56
N VAL A 130 -3.88 2.01 -12.59
CA VAL A 130 -5.08 1.33 -13.12
C VAL A 130 -5.73 0.47 -12.03
N LEU A 131 -4.94 -0.27 -11.23
CA LEU A 131 -5.47 -1.09 -10.15
C LEU A 131 -6.07 -0.24 -9.03
N TRP A 132 -5.46 0.90 -8.67
CA TRP A 132 -6.02 1.84 -7.70
C TRP A 132 -7.40 2.37 -8.12
N GLU A 133 -7.58 2.72 -9.39
CA GLU A 133 -8.88 3.15 -9.91
C GLU A 133 -9.95 2.04 -9.80
N GLU A 134 -9.57 0.78 -10.04
CA GLU A 134 -10.50 -0.34 -9.86
C GLU A 134 -10.86 -0.55 -8.37
N ILE A 135 -9.88 -0.44 -7.47
CA ILE A 135 -10.10 -0.54 -6.01
C ILE A 135 -11.04 0.59 -5.55
N LYS A 136 -10.81 1.85 -5.97
CA LYS A 136 -11.68 2.98 -5.66
C LYS A 136 -13.10 2.75 -6.16
N ARG A 137 -13.25 2.28 -7.40
CA ARG A 137 -14.57 1.96 -7.97
C ARG A 137 -15.32 0.91 -7.17
N LEU A 138 -14.64 -0.13 -6.69
CA LEU A 138 -15.23 -1.16 -5.82
C LEU A 138 -15.68 -0.57 -4.49
N ARG A 139 -14.85 0.25 -3.83
CA ARG A 139 -15.19 0.97 -2.60
C ARG A 139 -16.42 1.87 -2.81
N ASP A 140 -16.44 2.65 -3.88
CA ASP A 140 -17.53 3.59 -4.19
C ASP A 140 -18.86 2.84 -4.50
N ASN A 141 -18.77 1.57 -4.91
CA ASN A 141 -19.91 0.66 -5.07
C ASN A 141 -20.30 -0.07 -3.76
N GLY A 142 -19.70 0.30 -2.63
CA GLY A 142 -20.09 -0.17 -1.30
C GLY A 142 -19.38 -1.43 -0.82
N VAL A 143 -18.34 -1.90 -1.51
CA VAL A 143 -17.52 -3.01 -1.02
C VAL A 143 -16.57 -2.49 0.06
N THR A 144 -16.58 -3.09 1.23
CA THR A 144 -15.58 -2.81 2.27
C THR A 144 -14.24 -3.43 1.87
N ILE A 145 -13.16 -2.64 1.85
CA ILE A 145 -11.85 -3.12 1.42
C ILE A 145 -10.86 -3.01 2.58
N ILE A 146 -10.17 -4.10 2.87
CA ILE A 146 -9.04 -4.16 3.79
C ILE A 146 -7.81 -4.50 2.97
N LEU A 147 -6.84 -3.59 2.92
CA LEU A 147 -5.60 -3.83 2.19
C LEU A 147 -4.38 -3.69 3.11
N THR A 148 -3.35 -4.48 2.82
CA THR A 148 -2.01 -4.24 3.34
C THR A 148 -1.14 -3.68 2.23
N THR A 149 -0.21 -2.82 2.58
CA THR A 149 0.78 -2.29 1.65
C THR A 149 2.04 -1.86 2.38
N GLN A 150 3.16 -1.95 1.69
CA GLN A 150 4.42 -1.32 2.08
C GLN A 150 4.61 0.05 1.39
N TYR A 151 3.72 0.41 0.46
CA TYR A 151 3.77 1.68 -0.25
C TYR A 151 2.86 2.70 0.43
N LEU A 152 3.46 3.66 1.13
CA LEU A 152 2.71 4.70 1.87
C LEU A 152 1.90 5.61 0.95
N GLU A 153 2.35 5.81 -0.30
CA GLU A 153 1.58 6.49 -1.34
C GLU A 153 0.26 5.75 -1.65
N GLU A 154 0.29 4.41 -1.69
CA GLU A 154 -0.93 3.60 -1.89
C GLU A 154 -1.91 3.75 -0.71
N ALA A 155 -1.38 3.71 0.52
CA ALA A 155 -2.20 3.93 1.70
C ALA A 155 -2.84 5.33 1.71
N ASP A 156 -2.06 6.36 1.36
CA ASP A 156 -2.54 7.75 1.28
C ASP A 156 -3.65 7.94 0.23
N GLU A 157 -3.53 7.25 -0.90
CA GLU A 157 -4.43 7.38 -2.04
C GLU A 157 -5.74 6.57 -1.89
N LEU A 158 -5.70 5.44 -1.18
CA LEU A 158 -6.80 4.48 -1.14
C LEU A 158 -7.54 4.41 0.18
N ALA A 159 -6.87 4.64 1.30
CA ALA A 159 -7.42 4.35 2.61
C ALA A 159 -8.26 5.50 3.17
N ASP A 160 -9.47 5.20 3.64
CA ASP A 160 -10.26 6.13 4.45
C ASP A 160 -9.71 6.19 5.90
N ARG A 161 -9.22 5.07 6.40
CA ARG A 161 -8.48 4.94 7.68
C ARG A 161 -7.34 3.96 7.52
N LEU A 162 -6.26 4.18 8.23
CA LEU A 162 -5.07 3.33 8.19
C LEU A 162 -4.54 3.08 9.61
N ALA A 163 -3.85 1.96 9.76
CA ALA A 163 -3.12 1.60 10.96
C ALA A 163 -1.68 1.23 10.59
N ILE A 164 -0.72 1.82 11.27
CA ILE A 164 0.69 1.46 11.16
C ILE A 164 0.96 0.35 12.15
N ILE A 165 1.52 -0.75 11.65
CA ILE A 165 1.86 -1.93 12.46
C ILE A 165 3.38 -2.07 12.47
N ASP A 166 3.96 -2.08 13.65
CA ASP A 166 5.38 -2.31 13.88
C ASP A 166 5.57 -3.34 14.99
N GLU A 167 6.48 -4.30 14.80
CA GLU A 167 6.75 -5.42 15.72
C GLU A 167 5.47 -6.14 16.22
N GLY A 168 4.43 -6.21 15.38
CA GLY A 168 3.16 -6.85 15.69
C GLY A 168 2.18 -6.02 16.52
N LEU A 169 2.50 -4.76 16.81
CA LEU A 169 1.65 -3.80 17.53
C LEU A 169 1.14 -2.72 16.59
N VAL A 170 -0.07 -2.22 16.83
CA VAL A 170 -0.57 -1.00 16.19
C VAL A 170 0.08 0.18 16.89
N VAL A 171 0.98 0.89 16.20
CA VAL A 171 1.73 2.04 16.74
C VAL A 171 1.08 3.38 16.40
N ALA A 172 0.30 3.46 15.33
CA ALA A 172 -0.52 4.62 15.00
C ALA A 172 -1.76 4.19 14.21
N GLU A 173 -2.88 4.90 14.40
CA GLU A 173 -4.14 4.65 13.70
C GLU A 173 -4.89 5.98 13.50
N GLY A 174 -5.49 6.17 12.31
CA GLY A 174 -6.28 7.36 11.98
C GLY A 174 -6.56 7.50 10.49
N THR A 175 -7.11 8.63 10.09
CA THR A 175 -7.11 9.04 8.66
C THR A 175 -5.70 9.51 8.27
N SER A 176 -5.40 9.55 6.99
CA SER A 176 -4.12 10.07 6.49
C SER A 176 -3.87 11.51 6.99
N ASP A 177 -4.88 12.36 6.94
CA ASP A 177 -4.77 13.76 7.38
C ASP A 177 -4.54 13.87 8.90
N GLU A 178 -5.24 13.06 9.72
CA GLU A 178 -5.05 13.02 11.17
C GLU A 178 -3.61 12.61 11.52
N LEU A 179 -3.09 11.58 10.87
CA LEU A 179 -1.73 11.11 11.11
C LEU A 179 -0.66 12.11 10.65
N LYS A 180 -0.83 12.73 9.48
CA LYS A 180 0.05 13.81 9.02
C LYS A 180 0.00 15.02 9.96
N ALA A 181 -1.17 15.38 10.46
CA ALA A 181 -1.32 16.48 11.40
C ALA A 181 -0.67 16.20 12.76
N SER A 182 -0.56 14.93 13.18
CA SER A 182 0.09 14.56 14.45
C SER A 182 1.59 14.90 14.47
N ILE A 183 2.24 15.02 13.30
CA ILE A 183 3.63 15.48 13.15
C ILE A 183 3.80 16.93 13.66
N GLY A 184 2.75 17.75 13.60
CA GLY A 184 2.70 19.05 14.28
C GLY A 184 3.38 20.22 13.57
N GLY A 185 3.89 20.07 12.34
CA GLY A 185 4.57 21.16 11.64
C GLY A 185 4.98 20.81 10.21
N ASP A 186 5.74 21.70 9.59
CA ASP A 186 6.38 21.43 8.30
C ASP A 186 7.66 20.61 8.53
N VAL A 187 8.00 19.73 7.61
CA VAL A 187 9.23 18.95 7.61
C VAL A 187 10.28 19.70 6.78
N ILE A 188 11.40 20.10 7.42
CA ILE A 188 12.55 20.65 6.74
C ILE A 188 13.57 19.52 6.54
N THR A 189 13.97 19.31 5.30
CA THR A 189 14.99 18.33 4.92
C THR A 189 16.27 19.05 4.50
N PHE A 190 17.40 18.66 5.10
CA PHE A 190 18.75 19.14 4.77
C PHE A 190 19.54 18.00 4.15
N SER A 191 20.18 18.24 3.00
CA SER A 191 21.10 17.29 2.37
C SER A 191 22.54 17.82 2.46
N PHE A 192 23.50 16.90 2.57
CA PHE A 192 24.93 17.21 2.73
C PHE A 192 25.74 16.48 1.66
N GLU A 193 26.89 17.03 1.26
CA GLU A 193 27.78 16.39 0.27
C GLU A 193 28.65 15.28 0.88
N ASN A 194 28.80 15.29 2.20
CA ASN A 194 29.66 14.33 2.89
C ASN A 194 29.12 13.95 4.28
N ASP A 195 29.46 12.75 4.73
CA ASP A 195 29.04 12.19 6.03
C ASP A 195 29.56 12.99 7.24
N SER A 196 30.67 13.71 7.07
CA SER A 196 31.23 14.51 8.15
C SER A 196 30.33 15.71 8.48
N ASP A 197 29.84 16.41 7.45
CA ASP A 197 28.92 17.52 7.62
C ASP A 197 27.58 17.07 8.15
N LEU A 198 27.06 15.90 7.69
CA LEU A 198 25.84 15.32 8.21
C LEU A 198 25.93 15.03 9.72
N LYS A 199 27.02 14.37 10.17
CA LYS A 199 27.24 14.06 11.59
C LYS A 199 27.41 15.33 12.45
N ASN A 200 28.13 16.31 11.94
CA ASN A 200 28.31 17.60 12.63
C ASN A 200 26.99 18.37 12.69
N ALA A 201 26.20 18.36 11.61
CA ALA A 201 24.91 19.02 11.55
C ALA A 201 23.92 18.40 12.55
N LYS A 202 23.93 17.07 12.73
CA LYS A 202 23.10 16.38 13.74
C LYS A 202 23.39 16.87 15.17
N ASN A 203 24.64 17.19 15.48
CA ASN A 203 25.01 17.75 16.79
C ASN A 203 24.54 19.21 16.96
N VAL A 204 24.33 19.95 15.87
CA VAL A 204 23.83 21.34 15.90
C VAL A 204 22.27 21.32 15.90
N LEU A 205 21.68 20.42 15.14
CA LEU A 205 20.24 20.24 15.01
C LEU A 205 19.78 19.06 15.87
N ASN A 206 19.77 19.23 17.19
CA ASN A 206 19.54 18.15 18.17
C ASN A 206 18.23 17.38 17.98
N ASP A 207 17.18 18.05 17.46
CA ASP A 207 15.87 17.45 17.23
C ASP A 207 15.73 16.83 15.82
N ALA A 208 16.81 16.82 15.03
CA ALA A 208 16.78 16.30 13.67
C ALA A 208 16.90 14.76 13.68
N ILE A 209 16.05 14.12 12.89
CA ILE A 209 16.09 12.69 12.59
C ILE A 209 16.99 12.48 11.38
N GLU A 210 17.92 11.54 11.49
CA GLU A 210 18.78 11.12 10.38
C GLU A 210 18.04 10.15 9.47
N ASP A 211 18.06 10.44 8.17
CA ASP A 211 17.42 9.67 7.15
C ASP A 211 18.40 9.52 5.97
N LYS A 212 19.12 8.40 5.93
CA LYS A 212 20.22 8.11 4.98
C LYS A 212 21.31 9.22 5.02
N ASP A 213 21.38 10.01 3.96
CA ASP A 213 22.30 11.14 3.76
C ASP A 213 21.68 12.52 4.07
N GLN A 214 20.53 12.53 4.75
CA GLN A 214 19.75 13.72 5.04
C GLN A 214 19.45 13.86 6.54
N LEU A 215 19.22 15.11 6.98
CA LEU A 215 18.60 15.38 8.27
C LEU A 215 17.23 15.99 8.06
N ARG A 216 16.26 15.53 8.83
CA ARG A 216 14.90 16.04 8.84
C ARG A 216 14.55 16.60 10.19
N ILE A 217 13.92 17.77 10.21
CA ILE A 217 13.45 18.41 11.42
C ILE A 217 12.02 18.91 11.20
N THR A 218 11.15 18.62 12.17
CA THR A 218 9.75 19.07 12.14
C THR A 218 9.63 20.37 12.94
N VAL A 219 9.09 21.41 12.32
CA VAL A 219 8.89 22.71 12.94
C VAL A 219 7.66 23.42 12.42
N GLU A 220 7.02 24.19 13.29
CA GLU A 220 5.96 25.09 12.86
C GLU A 220 6.51 26.20 11.93
N ASN A 221 5.80 26.44 10.81
CA ASN A 221 6.17 27.42 9.80
C ASN A 221 7.58 27.23 9.24
N GLY A 222 7.91 26.02 8.78
CA GLY A 222 9.23 25.59 8.34
C GLY A 222 9.93 26.54 7.40
N ALA A 223 9.24 27.04 6.38
CA ALA A 223 9.85 27.96 5.40
C ALA A 223 10.47 29.23 6.06
N THR A 224 9.88 29.73 7.14
CA THR A 224 10.38 30.91 7.86
C THR A 224 11.57 30.59 8.78
N LYS A 225 11.73 29.32 9.15
CA LYS A 225 12.80 28.84 10.04
C LYS A 225 14.10 28.48 9.30
N ILE A 226 14.02 28.14 8.00
CA ILE A 226 15.19 27.76 7.18
C ILE A 226 16.36 28.74 7.32
N PRO A 227 16.19 30.07 7.24
CA PRO A 227 17.34 31.00 7.34
C PRO A 227 18.08 30.92 8.67
N SER A 228 17.37 30.68 9.78
CA SER A 228 18.00 30.54 11.09
C SER A 228 18.83 29.26 11.19
N PHE A 229 18.29 28.14 10.73
CA PHE A 229 18.99 26.83 10.71
C PHE A 229 20.28 26.92 9.83
N ILE A 230 20.17 27.49 8.62
CA ILE A 230 21.32 27.66 7.74
C ILE A 230 22.41 28.55 8.40
N ASN A 231 22.01 29.62 9.07
CA ASN A 231 22.96 30.46 9.80
C ASN A 231 23.70 29.72 10.91
N ASP A 232 22.98 28.89 11.66
CA ASP A 232 23.58 28.14 12.76
C ASP A 232 24.50 27.01 12.26
N LEU A 233 24.14 26.33 11.17
CA LEU A 233 25.03 25.38 10.48
C LEU A 233 26.28 26.05 9.93
N ASN A 234 26.15 27.20 9.24
CA ASN A 234 27.27 27.95 8.69
C ASN A 234 28.23 28.45 9.77
N LYS A 235 27.74 28.90 10.96
CA LYS A 235 28.62 29.31 12.09
C LYS A 235 29.49 28.13 12.57
N ASN A 236 29.05 26.92 12.42
CA ASN A 236 29.77 25.70 12.75
C ASN A 236 30.61 25.15 11.58
N GLY A 237 30.70 25.88 10.47
CA GLY A 237 31.49 25.49 9.30
C GLY A 237 30.86 24.34 8.47
N ILE A 238 29.57 24.09 8.64
CA ILE A 238 28.84 23.02 7.97
C ILE A 238 28.18 23.58 6.70
N ILE A 239 28.42 22.93 5.56
CA ILE A 239 27.87 23.33 4.25
C ILE A 239 26.68 22.45 3.92
N VAL A 240 25.53 23.10 3.72
CA VAL A 240 24.30 22.43 3.27
C VAL A 240 24.24 22.44 1.76
N SER A 241 24.10 21.27 1.12
CA SER A 241 23.99 21.16 -0.35
C SER A 241 22.60 21.57 -0.83
N SER A 242 21.56 21.15 -0.11
CA SER A 242 20.18 21.54 -0.41
C SER A 242 19.34 21.60 0.87
N VAL A 243 18.28 22.43 0.82
CA VAL A 243 17.27 22.50 1.87
C VAL A 243 15.90 22.66 1.25
N SER A 244 14.92 21.93 1.76
CA SER A 244 13.53 22.06 1.36
C SER A 244 12.62 22.04 2.59
N ALA A 245 11.44 22.67 2.46
CA ALA A 245 10.36 22.55 3.44
C ALA A 245 9.13 22.01 2.74
N SER A 246 8.51 21.02 3.32
CA SER A 246 7.28 20.37 2.80
C SER A 246 6.27 20.15 3.91
N LYS A 247 5.02 19.92 3.54
CA LYS A 247 4.04 19.38 4.47
C LYS A 247 4.40 17.93 4.80
N PRO A 248 4.05 17.46 6.03
CA PRO A 248 4.28 16.07 6.40
C PRO A 248 3.63 15.09 5.43
N THR A 249 4.31 13.98 5.20
CA THR A 249 3.83 12.83 4.43
C THR A 249 3.59 11.64 5.35
N LEU A 250 2.97 10.57 4.88
CA LEU A 250 2.88 9.33 5.64
C LEU A 250 4.25 8.68 5.87
N ASP A 251 5.23 8.94 4.98
CA ASP A 251 6.63 8.52 5.21
C ASP A 251 7.24 9.18 6.44
N ASP A 252 6.91 10.45 6.69
CA ASP A 252 7.38 11.18 7.87
C ASP A 252 6.69 10.63 9.14
N VAL A 253 5.39 10.35 9.06
CA VAL A 253 4.65 9.68 10.17
C VAL A 253 5.28 8.34 10.49
N PHE A 254 5.50 7.50 9.48
CA PHE A 254 6.07 6.18 9.67
C PHE A 254 7.45 6.25 10.31
N LEU A 255 8.33 7.12 9.82
CA LEU A 255 9.67 7.33 10.35
C LEU A 255 9.63 7.81 11.82
N GLU A 256 8.70 8.70 12.17
CA GLU A 256 8.57 9.22 13.54
C GLU A 256 8.11 8.14 14.52
N VAL A 257 7.12 7.31 14.14
CA VAL A 257 6.55 6.33 15.07
C VAL A 257 7.35 5.03 15.18
N THR A 258 8.14 4.68 14.14
CA THR A 258 8.94 3.44 14.11
C THR A 258 10.44 3.67 14.27
N GLY A 259 10.94 4.88 13.96
CA GLY A 259 12.36 5.20 13.95
C GLY A 259 13.14 4.73 12.72
N TYR A 260 12.49 4.12 11.73
CA TYR A 260 13.09 3.66 10.46
C TYR A 260 12.13 3.81 9.28
N ARG A 261 12.62 3.72 8.05
CA ARG A 261 11.79 3.77 6.83
C ARG A 261 11.43 2.38 6.31
N LEU A 262 10.29 2.30 5.64
CA LEU A 262 9.94 1.12 4.85
C LEU A 262 10.87 0.98 3.63
N GLU A 263 11.37 -0.23 3.38
CA GLU A 263 12.10 -0.54 2.15
C GLU A 263 11.18 -0.35 0.94
N GLY A 264 11.57 0.52 0.01
CA GLY A 264 10.78 0.78 -1.22
C GLY A 264 9.88 2.02 -1.17
N SER A 265 9.83 2.78 -0.07
CA SER A 265 9.24 4.12 -0.10
C SER A 265 10.11 5.03 -0.99
N ALA A 266 9.57 5.42 -2.16
CA ALA A 266 10.28 6.25 -3.12
C ALA A 266 10.38 7.69 -2.59
N GLY A 267 11.51 8.00 -1.94
CA GLY A 267 12.03 9.34 -2.08
C GLY A 267 12.37 9.53 -3.56
N THR A 268 11.94 10.62 -4.15
CA THR A 268 12.22 11.01 -5.54
C THR A 268 13.74 10.98 -5.81
N ASP A 269 14.27 9.81 -6.15
CA ASP A 269 15.59 9.68 -6.74
C ASP A 269 15.49 10.06 -8.22
N SER A 270 15.64 11.37 -8.48
CA SER A 270 16.07 11.88 -9.77
C SER A 270 17.60 11.88 -9.83
N SER A 271 18.19 10.71 -9.86
CA SER A 271 19.56 10.52 -10.33
C SER A 271 19.54 9.59 -11.55
N ASN A 272 19.46 10.23 -12.72
CA ASN A 272 19.87 9.68 -14.00
C ASN A 272 21.29 9.11 -13.89
N GLU A 273 21.46 7.83 -13.83
CA GLU A 273 22.69 7.21 -14.30
C GLU A 273 22.48 6.73 -15.74
N LEU A 274 22.79 7.65 -16.66
CA LEU A 274 23.18 7.31 -18.02
C LEU A 274 24.58 6.67 -17.92
N GLU A 275 24.66 5.36 -17.83
CA GLU A 275 25.87 4.64 -18.26
C GLU A 275 25.73 4.25 -19.73
N VAL A 276 26.43 5.03 -20.54
CA VAL A 276 26.81 4.69 -21.91
C VAL A 276 27.88 3.58 -21.85
N LYS A 277 27.53 2.40 -22.35
CA LYS A 277 28.47 1.58 -23.15
C LYS A 277 27.71 0.63 -24.05
#